data_ec1960aaeadb696b4263d70dfbc00af4
#
_entry.id   ec1960aaeadb696b4263d70dfbc00af4
#
_cell.length_a   1.000
_cell.length_b   1.000
_cell.length_c   1.000
_cell.angle_alpha   90.00
_cell.angle_beta   90.00
_cell.angle_gamma   90.00
#
_symmetry.space_group_name_H-M   'P 1'
#
loop_
_entity.id
_entity.type
_entity.pdbx_description
1 polymer ?
#
loop_
_entity_poly.entity_id
_entity_poly.type
_entity_poly.pdbx_seq_one_letter_code
_entity_poly.pdbx_strand_id
1 'polypeptide(L)'
;RHGRWPTPLQNASYAQFVAELRSPQGFFNGRFAESAESVRPQDPPELRACLDGLAAARERLVAGGVLVFDPAPVLAAENRRNGAPQYLQGDTHWRPEGVRAAARELARFIEAHVELPDHPRVEYGSHAATASNHGDLVAMLGLPPGQTLYPAEDVTVEQVLTPDDRLWRAHQDAEILLLGDSFSNIYSLNAMGWGESAGLAEQLSRALGRPLDTILRNDAGACATREILSRELRKGNDRLAGKRVVVWQFAARELSGGDWRLLGMDVGEKRASRFVLPPRGHPTVVTATVAQIAAAPRPRTVPYKDHLVAAHLTELESDDPAARGGQAVAYLWSMRDNVWTDAARWRAGDRVALRLQDWAEVADELDGINRTELDDEGLQLEAPCWAVPSGQGRE
;
A
#
# COMPACT_ATOMS: atom_id res chain seq x y z
N ARG A 1 13.87 -1.68 19.39
CA ARG A 1 14.48 -0.37 19.72
C ARG A 1 14.10 0.55 18.59
N HIS A 2 13.03 1.33 18.76
CA HIS A 2 12.65 2.39 17.83
C HIS A 2 13.68 3.51 17.92
N GLY A 3 14.57 3.58 16.92
CA GLY A 3 15.37 4.78 16.71
C GLY A 3 14.41 5.94 16.49
N ARG A 4 14.42 6.95 17.34
CA ARG A 4 13.70 8.19 17.09
C ARG A 4 14.33 8.83 15.85
N TRP A 5 13.58 8.89 14.77
CA TRP A 5 13.90 9.80 13.68
C TRP A 5 13.89 11.22 14.28
N PRO A 6 14.91 12.06 14.02
CA PRO A 6 14.83 13.45 14.40
C PRO A 6 13.59 14.05 13.73
N THR A 7 12.77 14.76 14.53
CA THR A 7 11.64 15.48 13.96
C THR A 7 12.15 16.46 12.90
N PRO A 8 11.45 16.67 11.78
CA PRO A 8 11.86 17.56 10.68
C PRO A 8 12.26 18.96 11.13
N LEU A 9 11.68 19.44 12.24
CA LEU A 9 11.93 20.77 12.85
C LEU A 9 13.26 20.86 13.61
N GLN A 10 13.95 19.76 13.88
CA GLN A 10 15.18 19.75 14.68
C GLN A 10 16.47 19.60 13.84
N ASN A 11 16.34 19.41 12.54
CA ASN A 11 17.48 19.20 11.68
C ASN A 11 17.51 20.21 10.52
N ALA A 12 18.39 21.22 10.63
CA ALA A 12 18.60 22.20 9.57
C ALA A 12 18.97 21.54 8.23
N SER A 13 19.68 20.42 8.26
CA SER A 13 19.99 19.61 7.06
C SER A 13 18.75 18.97 6.44
N TYR A 14 17.72 18.62 7.22
CA TYR A 14 16.46 18.10 6.68
C TYR A 14 15.64 19.19 5.98
N ALA A 15 15.58 20.39 6.56
CA ALA A 15 14.92 21.54 5.93
C ALA A 15 15.63 21.93 4.61
N GLN A 16 16.97 21.87 4.58
CA GLN A 16 17.77 22.09 3.39
C GLN A 16 17.57 20.96 2.36
N PHE A 17 17.54 19.71 2.79
CA PHE A 17 17.21 18.54 1.98
C PHE A 17 15.82 18.66 1.35
N VAL A 18 14.78 19.02 2.10
CA VAL A 18 13.43 19.27 1.58
C VAL A 18 13.40 20.47 0.62
N ALA A 19 14.17 21.53 0.89
CA ALA A 19 14.26 22.68 0.00
C ALA A 19 14.98 22.34 -1.33
N GLU A 20 16.01 21.51 -1.28
CA GLU A 20 16.70 21.00 -2.46
C GLU A 20 15.87 20.03 -3.27
N LEU A 21 14.98 19.25 -2.63
CA LEU A 21 13.98 18.42 -3.31
C LEU A 21 13.00 19.23 -4.16
N ARG A 22 12.75 20.49 -3.79
CA ARG A 22 11.78 21.40 -4.42
C ARG A 22 12.36 22.23 -5.55
N SER A 23 13.68 22.31 -5.67
CA SER A 23 14.25 23.11 -6.78
C SER A 23 14.07 22.33 -8.09
N PRO A 24 13.82 23.02 -9.23
CA PRO A 24 13.83 22.38 -10.55
C PRO A 24 15.15 21.67 -10.88
N GLN A 25 16.20 21.95 -10.11
CA GLN A 25 17.52 21.34 -10.16
C GLN A 25 17.78 20.43 -8.95
N GLY A 26 16.73 20.20 -8.13
CA GLY A 26 16.82 19.43 -6.91
C GLY A 26 17.07 17.96 -7.13
N PHE A 27 17.48 17.34 -6.08
CA PHE A 27 17.95 15.98 -5.94
C PHE A 27 17.05 14.92 -6.63
N PHE A 28 15.71 15.06 -6.53
CA PHE A 28 14.75 14.15 -7.16
C PHE A 28 14.44 14.51 -8.62
N ASN A 29 14.74 15.71 -9.07
CA ASN A 29 14.43 16.20 -10.41
C ASN A 29 15.55 15.96 -11.43
N GLY A 30 16.25 14.87 -11.35
CA GLY A 30 17.20 14.50 -12.38
C GLY A 30 18.53 13.92 -11.91
N ARG A 31 18.85 13.88 -10.61
CA ARG A 31 20.14 13.42 -10.13
C ARG A 31 20.19 11.96 -9.71
N PHE A 32 19.07 11.35 -9.33
CA PHE A 32 19.02 9.90 -9.06
C PHE A 32 19.22 9.04 -10.30
N ALA A 33 19.10 9.62 -11.46
CA ALA A 33 19.22 8.89 -12.71
C ALA A 33 20.66 8.81 -13.24
N GLU A 34 21.54 9.59 -12.69
CA GLU A 34 22.92 9.56 -13.08
C GLU A 34 23.66 8.74 -12.02
N SER A 35 24.50 7.83 -12.44
CA SER A 35 25.33 6.97 -11.59
C SER A 35 26.04 7.74 -10.47
N ALA A 36 26.67 7.05 -9.52
CA ALA A 36 27.54 7.67 -8.50
C ALA A 36 28.56 8.65 -9.10
N GLU A 37 28.87 8.55 -10.39
CA GLU A 37 29.75 9.46 -11.17
C GLU A 37 29.16 10.87 -11.34
N SER A 38 27.83 11.05 -11.16
CA SER A 38 27.17 12.36 -11.30
C SER A 38 27.09 13.18 -10.02
N VAL A 39 27.53 12.62 -8.89
CA VAL A 39 27.60 13.35 -7.62
C VAL A 39 28.65 14.43 -7.70
N ARG A 40 28.24 15.68 -7.52
CA ARG A 40 29.17 16.82 -7.58
C ARG A 40 30.02 16.89 -6.30
N PRO A 41 31.21 17.44 -6.35
CA PRO A 41 32.08 17.60 -5.18
C PRO A 41 31.43 18.38 -4.00
N GLN A 42 30.50 19.27 -4.33
CA GLN A 42 29.77 20.08 -3.33
C GLN A 42 28.54 19.38 -2.72
N ASP A 43 28.16 18.22 -3.23
CA ASP A 43 27.03 17.48 -2.70
C ASP A 43 27.38 16.87 -1.32
N PRO A 44 26.42 16.79 -0.37
CA PRO A 44 26.69 16.26 0.96
C PRO A 44 27.29 14.84 0.91
N PRO A 45 28.28 14.53 1.77
CA PRO A 45 28.89 13.19 1.83
C PRO A 45 27.87 12.07 2.05
N GLU A 46 26.81 12.35 2.83
CA GLU A 46 25.73 11.41 3.14
C GLU A 46 24.96 11.02 1.89
N LEU A 47 24.80 11.95 0.95
CA LEU A 47 24.18 11.67 -0.34
C LEU A 47 25.00 10.68 -1.16
N ARG A 48 26.31 10.90 -1.23
CA ARG A 48 27.22 10.00 -1.94
C ARG A 48 27.17 8.60 -1.33
N ALA A 49 27.27 8.51 -0.01
CA ALA A 49 27.17 7.23 0.70
C ALA A 49 25.83 6.51 0.45
N CYS A 50 24.73 7.24 0.36
CA CYS A 50 23.43 6.68 0.02
C CYS A 50 23.41 6.11 -1.41
N LEU A 51 23.92 6.86 -2.40
CA LEU A 51 23.97 6.41 -3.80
C LEU A 51 24.90 5.22 -4.00
N ASP A 52 26.07 5.23 -3.35
CA ASP A 52 27.01 4.11 -3.36
C ASP A 52 26.36 2.85 -2.72
N GLY A 53 25.62 3.03 -1.64
CA GLY A 53 24.86 1.97 -0.99
C GLY A 53 23.77 1.37 -1.88
N LEU A 54 23.04 2.21 -2.61
CA LEU A 54 22.03 1.77 -3.58
C LEU A 54 22.65 0.98 -4.74
N ALA A 55 23.75 1.48 -5.30
CA ALA A 55 24.49 0.80 -6.37
C ALA A 55 24.98 -0.57 -5.91
N ALA A 56 25.61 -0.65 -4.73
CA ALA A 56 26.10 -1.90 -4.16
C ALA A 56 24.96 -2.90 -3.86
N ALA A 57 23.81 -2.43 -3.35
CA ALA A 57 22.64 -3.27 -3.12
C ALA A 57 22.11 -3.86 -4.44
N ARG A 58 21.99 -3.03 -5.47
CA ARG A 58 21.57 -3.47 -6.81
C ARG A 58 22.52 -4.52 -7.37
N GLU A 59 23.82 -4.30 -7.31
CA GLU A 59 24.83 -5.26 -7.79
C GLU A 59 24.71 -6.61 -7.09
N ARG A 60 24.49 -6.62 -5.76
CA ARG A 60 24.29 -7.86 -4.99
C ARG A 60 23.04 -8.61 -5.40
N LEU A 61 21.93 -7.90 -5.62
CA LEU A 61 20.67 -8.50 -6.07
C LEU A 61 20.83 -9.12 -7.46
N VAL A 62 21.44 -8.40 -8.40
CA VAL A 62 21.72 -8.89 -9.76
C VAL A 62 22.67 -10.09 -9.72
N ALA A 63 23.72 -10.05 -8.91
CA ALA A 63 24.64 -11.18 -8.73
C ALA A 63 23.93 -12.40 -8.11
N GLY A 64 22.87 -12.19 -7.31
CA GLY A 64 21.98 -13.23 -6.78
C GLY A 64 20.93 -13.72 -7.76
N GLY A 65 20.92 -13.26 -9.00
CA GLY A 65 19.96 -13.66 -10.04
C GLY A 65 18.61 -12.93 -9.96
N VAL A 66 18.51 -11.85 -9.18
CA VAL A 66 17.29 -11.03 -9.09
C VAL A 66 17.28 -10.02 -10.22
N LEU A 67 16.16 -9.93 -10.94
CA LEU A 67 15.96 -8.86 -11.92
C LEU A 67 15.65 -7.56 -11.19
N VAL A 68 16.46 -6.52 -11.42
CA VAL A 68 16.31 -5.23 -10.74
C VAL A 68 15.95 -4.16 -11.76
N PHE A 69 14.76 -3.58 -11.60
CA PHE A 69 14.30 -2.42 -12.36
C PHE A 69 14.51 -1.15 -11.53
N ASP A 70 15.26 -0.20 -12.07
CA ASP A 70 15.46 1.12 -11.46
C ASP A 70 14.67 2.17 -12.25
N PRO A 71 13.62 2.79 -11.66
CA PRO A 71 12.83 3.80 -12.34
C PRO A 71 13.53 5.17 -12.45
N ALA A 72 14.62 5.41 -11.72
CA ALA A 72 15.23 6.73 -11.66
C ALA A 72 15.73 7.25 -13.02
N PRO A 73 16.38 6.44 -13.89
CA PRO A 73 16.74 6.87 -15.24
C PRO A 73 15.53 7.28 -16.10
N VAL A 74 14.41 6.58 -15.93
CA VAL A 74 13.14 6.87 -16.63
C VAL A 74 12.60 8.23 -16.21
N LEU A 75 12.50 8.46 -14.90
CA LEU A 75 11.99 9.72 -14.34
C LEU A 75 12.85 10.90 -14.73
N ALA A 76 14.19 10.74 -14.74
CA ALA A 76 15.09 11.77 -15.17
C ALA A 76 14.99 12.07 -16.68
N ALA A 77 14.80 11.04 -17.50
CA ALA A 77 14.58 11.23 -18.93
C ALA A 77 13.27 12.01 -19.19
N GLU A 78 12.20 11.69 -18.47
CA GLU A 78 10.94 12.43 -18.55
C GLU A 78 11.10 13.88 -18.10
N ASN A 79 11.80 14.15 -17.00
CA ASN A 79 12.10 15.51 -16.54
C ASN A 79 12.91 16.29 -17.59
N ARG A 80 13.95 15.71 -18.18
CA ARG A 80 14.74 16.36 -19.25
C ARG A 80 13.90 16.66 -20.49
N ARG A 81 12.97 15.76 -20.83
CA ARG A 81 12.12 15.88 -22.03
C ARG A 81 11.08 17.00 -21.93
N ASN A 82 10.47 17.18 -20.77
CA ASN A 82 9.31 18.06 -20.60
C ASN A 82 9.52 19.17 -19.56
N GLY A 83 10.64 19.19 -18.83
CA GLY A 83 10.92 20.16 -17.76
C GLY A 83 10.01 20.04 -16.54
N ALA A 84 9.14 19.01 -16.50
CA ALA A 84 8.16 18.87 -15.43
C ALA A 84 8.75 18.09 -14.23
N PRO A 85 8.42 18.48 -12.98
CA PRO A 85 8.82 17.74 -11.81
C PRO A 85 8.21 16.32 -11.85
N GLN A 86 8.96 15.33 -11.36
CA GLN A 86 8.53 13.94 -11.34
C GLN A 86 7.94 13.53 -9.99
N TYR A 87 8.02 14.41 -9.00
CA TYR A 87 7.47 14.24 -7.65
C TYR A 87 6.52 15.38 -7.32
N LEU A 88 5.55 15.10 -6.46
CA LEU A 88 4.61 16.08 -5.93
C LEU A 88 5.36 17.09 -5.05
N GLN A 89 4.88 18.33 -4.99
CA GLN A 89 5.58 19.39 -4.24
C GLN A 89 5.37 19.29 -2.74
N GLY A 90 4.16 18.91 -2.33
CA GLY A 90 3.76 18.79 -0.94
C GLY A 90 3.70 17.36 -0.40
N ASP A 91 4.16 16.39 -1.19
CA ASP A 91 4.02 14.97 -0.91
C ASP A 91 5.32 14.21 -1.22
N THR A 92 5.55 13.09 -0.54
CA THR A 92 6.77 12.27 -0.75
C THR A 92 6.72 11.45 -2.03
N HIS A 93 5.56 11.34 -2.67
CA HIS A 93 5.32 10.44 -3.78
C HIS A 93 5.57 11.09 -5.15
N TRP A 94 5.73 10.24 -6.14
CA TRP A 94 5.86 10.65 -7.55
C TRP A 94 4.56 11.20 -8.13
N ARG A 95 4.67 11.96 -9.22
CA ARG A 95 3.52 12.47 -9.97
C ARG A 95 2.90 11.38 -10.86
N PRO A 96 1.63 11.54 -11.27
CA PRO A 96 0.94 10.57 -12.14
C PRO A 96 1.69 10.28 -13.45
N GLU A 97 2.34 11.30 -14.03
CA GLU A 97 3.14 11.17 -15.26
C GLU A 97 4.35 10.26 -15.03
N GLY A 98 5.02 10.40 -13.88
CA GLY A 98 6.14 9.57 -13.47
C GLY A 98 5.72 8.11 -13.28
N VAL A 99 4.58 7.87 -12.61
CA VAL A 99 4.02 6.52 -12.45
C VAL A 99 3.78 5.86 -13.81
N ARG A 100 3.12 6.58 -14.73
CA ARG A 100 2.84 6.05 -16.07
C ARG A 100 4.11 5.74 -16.86
N ALA A 101 5.12 6.60 -16.78
CA ALA A 101 6.40 6.37 -17.45
C ALA A 101 7.10 5.15 -16.86
N ALA A 102 7.19 5.05 -15.53
CA ALA A 102 7.78 3.91 -14.84
C ALA A 102 7.04 2.60 -15.16
N ALA A 103 5.71 2.62 -15.15
CA ALA A 103 4.90 1.44 -15.48
C ALA A 103 5.14 0.93 -16.91
N ARG A 104 5.22 1.84 -17.90
CA ARG A 104 5.53 1.45 -19.30
C ARG A 104 6.91 0.82 -19.44
N GLU A 105 7.91 1.39 -18.81
CA GLU A 105 9.27 0.85 -18.90
C GLU A 105 9.42 -0.44 -18.09
N LEU A 106 8.73 -0.56 -16.95
CA LEU A 106 8.67 -1.80 -16.18
C LEU A 106 7.97 -2.91 -16.98
N ALA A 107 6.91 -2.58 -17.72
CA ALA A 107 6.25 -3.54 -18.61
C ALA A 107 7.22 -4.07 -19.68
N ARG A 108 7.94 -3.18 -20.36
CA ARG A 108 8.98 -3.56 -21.33
C ARG A 108 10.09 -4.38 -20.71
N PHE A 109 10.51 -4.02 -19.50
CA PHE A 109 11.51 -4.75 -18.76
C PHE A 109 11.06 -6.18 -18.44
N ILE A 110 9.81 -6.36 -17.99
CA ILE A 110 9.23 -7.69 -17.73
C ILE A 110 9.18 -8.49 -19.03
N GLU A 111 8.62 -7.93 -20.11
CA GLU A 111 8.50 -8.60 -21.41
C GLU A 111 9.86 -8.99 -22.01
N ALA A 112 10.92 -8.22 -21.74
CA ALA A 112 12.27 -8.50 -22.22
C ALA A 112 13.00 -9.61 -21.43
N HIS A 113 12.63 -9.87 -20.18
CA HIS A 113 13.38 -10.76 -19.28
C HIS A 113 12.59 -12.00 -18.84
N VAL A 114 11.27 -11.99 -19.00
CA VAL A 114 10.42 -13.09 -18.54
C VAL A 114 9.52 -13.53 -19.68
N GLU A 115 9.54 -14.82 -19.98
CA GLU A 115 8.61 -15.43 -20.91
C GLU A 115 7.23 -15.58 -20.23
N LEU A 116 6.30 -14.73 -20.64
CA LEU A 116 4.91 -14.79 -20.19
C LEU A 116 4.10 -15.63 -21.19
N PRO A 117 3.12 -16.43 -20.71
CA PRO A 117 2.25 -17.20 -21.59
C PRO A 117 1.57 -16.32 -22.65
N ASP A 118 1.37 -16.88 -23.83
CA ASP A 118 0.68 -16.17 -24.91
C ASP A 118 -0.84 -16.14 -24.63
N HIS A 119 -1.30 -15.00 -24.16
CA HIS A 119 -2.72 -14.72 -23.93
C HIS A 119 -3.14 -13.48 -24.72
N PRO A 120 -4.39 -13.41 -25.18
CA PRO A 120 -4.91 -12.19 -25.77
C PRO A 120 -4.72 -11.00 -24.82
N ARG A 121 -4.18 -9.90 -25.35
CA ARG A 121 -4.02 -8.67 -24.56
C ARG A 121 -5.40 -8.11 -24.20
N VAL A 122 -5.55 -7.73 -22.95
CA VAL A 122 -6.72 -7.00 -22.48
C VAL A 122 -6.58 -5.52 -22.89
N GLU A 123 -7.57 -5.01 -23.59
CA GLU A 123 -7.63 -3.60 -23.99
C GLU A 123 -8.26 -2.78 -22.85
N TYR A 124 -7.42 -2.26 -21.97
CA TYR A 124 -7.84 -1.37 -20.90
C TYR A 124 -8.10 0.05 -21.42
N GLY A 125 -9.27 0.57 -21.11
CA GLY A 125 -9.62 1.97 -21.33
C GLY A 125 -8.92 2.91 -20.33
N SER A 126 -9.12 4.21 -20.49
CA SER A 126 -8.74 5.20 -19.48
C SER A 126 -9.66 6.37 -19.44
N HIS A 127 -9.81 6.96 -18.25
CA HIS A 127 -10.54 8.19 -18.00
C HIS A 127 -9.66 9.17 -17.22
N ALA A 128 -9.61 10.43 -17.67
CA ALA A 128 -8.87 11.48 -16.97
C ALA A 128 -9.72 12.03 -15.81
N ALA A 129 -9.16 12.06 -14.61
CA ALA A 129 -9.77 12.65 -13.44
C ALA A 129 -8.79 13.62 -12.77
N THR A 130 -9.30 14.67 -12.16
CA THR A 130 -8.48 15.64 -11.41
C THR A 130 -8.57 15.36 -9.92
N ALA A 131 -7.43 15.35 -9.25
CA ALA A 131 -7.34 15.30 -7.80
C ALA A 131 -6.58 16.51 -7.27
N SER A 132 -7.00 17.01 -6.11
CA SER A 132 -6.41 18.19 -5.45
C SER A 132 -6.09 17.84 -4.00
N ASN A 133 -4.83 17.97 -3.59
CA ASN A 133 -4.42 17.66 -2.22
C ASN A 133 -3.20 18.50 -1.82
N HIS A 134 -3.02 18.70 -0.52
CA HIS A 134 -1.82 19.35 0.04
C HIS A 134 -0.62 18.40 0.12
N GLY A 135 -0.87 17.09 0.22
CA GLY A 135 0.14 16.04 0.38
C GLY A 135 0.52 15.74 1.82
N ASP A 136 1.23 14.61 1.98
CA ASP A 136 1.62 14.04 3.28
C ASP A 136 2.63 14.92 4.04
N LEU A 137 3.58 15.52 3.34
CA LEU A 137 4.58 16.42 3.94
C LEU A 137 3.93 17.65 4.57
N VAL A 138 2.95 18.24 3.90
CA VAL A 138 2.20 19.39 4.40
C VAL A 138 1.31 18.98 5.58
N ALA A 139 0.67 17.82 5.48
CA ALA A 139 -0.12 17.27 6.58
C ALA A 139 0.73 17.04 7.84
N MET A 140 1.95 16.52 7.68
CA MET A 140 2.89 16.29 8.79
C MET A 140 3.37 17.59 9.48
N LEU A 141 3.31 18.73 8.82
CA LEU A 141 3.66 20.04 9.42
C LEU A 141 2.63 20.49 10.46
N GLY A 142 1.42 19.91 10.48
CA GLY A 142 0.39 20.26 11.47
C GLY A 142 -0.02 21.73 11.43
N LEU A 143 0.01 22.37 10.25
CA LEU A 143 -0.27 23.80 10.11
C LEU A 143 -1.75 24.12 10.40
N PRO A 144 -2.04 25.36 10.84
CA PRO A 144 -3.43 25.78 11.10
C PRO A 144 -4.31 25.65 9.85
N PRO A 145 -5.60 25.36 10.01
CA PRO A 145 -6.55 25.38 8.91
C PRO A 145 -6.55 26.74 8.18
N GLY A 146 -6.62 26.69 6.83
CA GLY A 146 -6.62 27.90 6.00
C GLY A 146 -5.24 28.53 5.75
N GLN A 147 -4.15 27.81 6.08
CA GLN A 147 -2.81 28.23 5.69
C GLN A 147 -2.69 28.40 4.16
N THR A 148 -1.88 29.37 3.71
CA THR A 148 -1.66 29.67 2.29
C THR A 148 -0.21 29.48 1.83
N LEU A 149 0.68 29.09 2.73
CA LEU A 149 2.10 28.90 2.42
C LEU A 149 2.33 27.68 1.54
N TYR A 150 1.51 26.65 1.72
CA TYR A 150 1.54 25.40 0.96
C TYR A 150 0.15 25.15 0.37
N PRO A 151 -0.15 25.72 -0.80
CA PRO A 151 -1.44 25.50 -1.45
C PRO A 151 -1.60 24.04 -1.85
N ALA A 152 -2.84 23.61 -2.04
CA ALA A 152 -3.10 22.32 -2.63
C ALA A 152 -2.51 22.25 -4.05
N GLU A 153 -2.02 21.09 -4.43
CA GLU A 153 -1.53 20.80 -5.77
C GLU A 153 -2.59 20.02 -6.55
N ASP A 154 -2.87 20.46 -7.76
CA ASP A 154 -3.77 19.77 -8.67
C ASP A 154 -2.97 18.83 -9.58
N VAL A 155 -3.44 17.62 -9.73
CA VAL A 155 -2.90 16.62 -10.66
C VAL A 155 -4.00 16.00 -11.50
N THR A 156 -3.67 15.58 -12.73
CA THR A 156 -4.55 14.77 -13.55
C THR A 156 -4.08 13.32 -13.52
N VAL A 157 -4.91 12.45 -13.00
CA VAL A 157 -4.70 11.01 -13.01
C VAL A 157 -5.42 10.38 -14.19
N GLU A 158 -4.86 9.33 -14.77
CA GLU A 158 -5.53 8.50 -15.76
C GLU A 158 -6.03 7.23 -15.09
N GLN A 159 -7.29 7.23 -14.71
CA GLN A 159 -7.95 6.04 -14.19
C GLN A 159 -7.99 4.96 -15.26
N VAL A 160 -7.59 3.76 -14.89
CA VAL A 160 -7.62 2.60 -15.79
C VAL A 160 -8.97 1.92 -15.69
N LEU A 161 -9.58 1.67 -16.85
CA LEU A 161 -10.89 1.04 -16.97
C LEU A 161 -10.75 -0.35 -17.59
N THR A 162 -11.54 -1.28 -17.11
CA THR A 162 -11.73 -2.59 -17.71
C THR A 162 -12.47 -2.47 -19.05
N PRO A 163 -12.48 -3.49 -19.91
CA PRO A 163 -13.20 -3.44 -21.20
C PRO A 163 -14.71 -3.19 -21.09
N ASP A 164 -15.30 -3.40 -19.92
CA ASP A 164 -16.69 -3.12 -19.59
C ASP A 164 -16.89 -1.79 -18.83
N ASP A 165 -15.94 -0.84 -19.01
CA ASP A 165 -15.96 0.52 -18.47
C ASP A 165 -16.06 0.63 -16.94
N ARG A 166 -15.61 -0.39 -16.21
CA ARG A 166 -15.47 -0.34 -14.76
C ARG A 166 -14.05 0.01 -14.35
N LEU A 167 -13.89 0.60 -13.17
CA LEU A 167 -12.58 0.83 -12.58
C LEU A 167 -11.82 -0.50 -12.44
N TRP A 168 -10.54 -0.47 -12.77
CA TRP A 168 -9.67 -1.63 -12.65
C TRP A 168 -9.66 -2.19 -11.22
N ARG A 169 -9.56 -3.50 -11.10
CA ARG A 169 -9.40 -4.23 -9.84
C ARG A 169 -8.33 -5.31 -9.99
N ALA A 170 -7.64 -5.60 -8.89
CA ALA A 170 -6.69 -6.70 -8.84
C ALA A 170 -7.38 -8.05 -9.02
N HIS A 171 -6.67 -9.01 -9.60
CA HIS A 171 -7.18 -10.35 -9.85
C HIS A 171 -6.24 -11.39 -9.26
N GLN A 172 -6.66 -12.08 -8.21
CA GLN A 172 -5.79 -13.00 -7.45
C GLN A 172 -5.21 -14.14 -8.30
N ASP A 173 -5.91 -14.58 -9.33
CA ASP A 173 -5.44 -15.64 -10.24
C ASP A 173 -4.51 -15.13 -11.34
N ALA A 174 -4.20 -13.83 -11.38
CA ALA A 174 -3.28 -13.28 -12.36
C ALA A 174 -1.86 -13.84 -12.19
N GLU A 175 -1.14 -13.95 -13.30
CA GLU A 175 0.22 -14.54 -13.35
C GLU A 175 1.31 -13.60 -12.80
N ILE A 176 0.98 -12.33 -12.59
CA ILE A 176 1.89 -11.31 -12.08
C ILE A 176 1.36 -10.81 -10.74
N LEU A 177 2.17 -10.92 -9.69
CA LEU A 177 1.88 -10.39 -8.36
C LEU A 177 2.75 -9.15 -8.12
N LEU A 178 2.12 -8.02 -7.76
CA LEU A 178 2.79 -6.81 -7.30
C LEU A 178 2.70 -6.72 -5.77
N LEU A 179 3.86 -6.76 -5.12
CA LEU A 179 4.04 -6.38 -3.73
C LEU A 179 4.50 -4.94 -3.71
N GLY A 180 3.70 -4.01 -3.18
CA GLY A 180 4.00 -2.59 -3.29
C GLY A 180 3.71 -1.78 -2.03
N ASP A 181 4.50 -0.71 -1.83
CA ASP A 181 4.28 0.27 -0.77
C ASP A 181 3.35 1.41 -1.22
N SER A 182 3.35 2.51 -0.48
CA SER A 182 2.53 3.69 -0.79
C SER A 182 2.84 4.31 -2.16
N PHE A 183 4.05 4.13 -2.71
CA PHE A 183 4.36 4.57 -4.07
C PHE A 183 3.57 3.82 -5.13
N SER A 184 3.30 2.53 -4.93
CA SER A 184 2.38 1.80 -5.81
C SER A 184 0.93 2.25 -5.62
N ASN A 185 0.54 2.59 -4.37
CA ASN A 185 -0.84 2.75 -3.96
C ASN A 185 -1.37 4.19 -4.01
N ILE A 186 -0.50 5.18 -4.19
CA ILE A 186 -0.83 6.61 -4.07
C ILE A 186 -2.01 7.06 -4.96
N TYR A 187 -2.17 6.49 -6.14
CA TYR A 187 -3.26 6.76 -7.09
C TYR A 187 -4.21 5.57 -7.28
N SER A 188 -4.00 4.47 -6.54
CA SER A 188 -4.89 3.32 -6.56
C SER A 188 -5.99 3.46 -5.51
N LEU A 189 -5.65 4.01 -4.35
CA LEU A 189 -6.51 4.10 -3.18
C LEU A 189 -7.01 5.52 -2.97
N ASN A 190 -8.30 5.75 -3.13
CA ASN A 190 -8.93 7.06 -2.93
C ASN A 190 -8.65 7.67 -1.54
N ALA A 191 -8.49 6.83 -0.51
CA ALA A 191 -8.15 7.27 0.85
C ALA A 191 -6.78 7.97 0.97
N MET A 192 -5.89 7.81 -0.02
CA MET A 192 -4.65 8.59 -0.11
C MET A 192 -4.88 10.05 -0.56
N GLY A 193 -6.08 10.36 -1.06
CA GLY A 193 -6.50 11.71 -1.44
C GLY A 193 -5.98 12.20 -2.79
N TRP A 194 -5.42 11.31 -3.62
CA TRP A 194 -4.86 11.63 -4.93
C TRP A 194 -5.58 10.93 -6.09
N GLY A 195 -6.78 10.38 -5.84
CA GLY A 195 -7.58 9.65 -6.82
C GLY A 195 -7.55 8.15 -6.62
N GLU A 196 -8.06 7.41 -7.59
CA GLU A 196 -8.19 5.96 -7.55
C GLU A 196 -8.00 5.33 -8.93
N SER A 197 -7.71 4.04 -8.97
CA SER A 197 -7.57 3.23 -10.20
C SER A 197 -6.54 3.79 -11.20
N ALA A 198 -5.49 4.45 -10.72
CA ALA A 198 -4.49 5.12 -11.55
C ALA A 198 -3.04 4.91 -11.04
N GLY A 199 -2.82 4.04 -10.06
CA GLY A 199 -1.52 3.77 -9.47
C GLY A 199 -0.64 2.86 -10.32
N LEU A 200 0.44 2.36 -9.71
CA LEU A 200 1.43 1.55 -10.44
C LEU A 200 0.83 0.24 -10.95
N ALA A 201 0.00 -0.44 -10.16
CA ALA A 201 -0.62 -1.71 -10.55
C ALA A 201 -1.49 -1.54 -11.80
N GLU A 202 -2.36 -0.55 -11.80
CA GLU A 202 -3.28 -0.24 -12.87
C GLU A 202 -2.54 0.15 -14.15
N GLN A 203 -1.57 1.05 -14.04
CA GLN A 203 -0.79 1.49 -15.20
C GLN A 203 0.09 0.38 -15.75
N LEU A 204 0.63 -0.50 -14.90
CA LEU A 204 1.39 -1.67 -15.33
C LEU A 204 0.49 -2.70 -16.02
N SER A 205 -0.68 -2.98 -15.45
CA SER A 205 -1.70 -3.85 -16.04
C SER A 205 -2.09 -3.38 -17.44
N ARG A 206 -2.35 -2.08 -17.60
CA ARG A 206 -2.65 -1.47 -18.90
C ARG A 206 -1.48 -1.57 -19.88
N ALA A 207 -0.26 -1.31 -19.43
CA ALA A 207 0.93 -1.36 -20.28
C ALA A 207 1.22 -2.78 -20.77
N LEU A 208 1.05 -3.79 -19.92
CA LEU A 208 1.20 -5.20 -20.26
C LEU A 208 -0.01 -5.76 -21.03
N GLY A 209 -1.18 -5.11 -20.96
CA GLY A 209 -2.43 -5.69 -21.45
C GLY A 209 -2.80 -6.98 -20.72
N ARG A 210 -2.52 -7.07 -19.40
CA ARG A 210 -2.73 -8.27 -18.58
C ARG A 210 -3.26 -7.89 -17.20
N PRO A 211 -4.11 -8.72 -16.57
CA PRO A 211 -4.48 -8.53 -15.17
C PRO A 211 -3.26 -8.69 -14.25
N LEU A 212 -3.30 -8.03 -13.10
CA LEU A 212 -2.33 -8.19 -12.02
C LEU A 212 -3.03 -8.58 -10.72
N ASP A 213 -2.33 -9.38 -9.93
CA ASP A 213 -2.60 -9.57 -8.51
C ASP A 213 -1.80 -8.55 -7.69
N THR A 214 -2.31 -8.11 -6.55
CA THR A 214 -1.63 -7.11 -5.72
C THR A 214 -1.67 -7.45 -4.24
N ILE A 215 -0.61 -7.09 -3.54
CA ILE A 215 -0.58 -6.91 -2.09
C ILE A 215 0.07 -5.55 -1.86
N LEU A 216 -0.72 -4.55 -1.47
CA LEU A 216 -0.27 -3.17 -1.29
C LEU A 216 -0.38 -2.75 0.17
N ARG A 217 0.64 -2.01 0.67
CA ARG A 217 0.66 -1.46 2.03
C ARG A 217 1.31 -0.09 2.06
N ASN A 218 0.69 0.85 2.76
CA ASN A 218 1.17 2.23 2.85
C ASN A 218 2.08 2.48 4.05
N ASP A 219 2.23 1.50 4.94
CA ASP A 219 3.01 1.57 6.17
C ASP A 219 3.91 0.34 6.36
N ALA A 220 4.72 0.37 7.41
CA ALA A 220 5.67 -0.69 7.78
C ALA A 220 6.68 -1.09 6.68
N GLY A 221 6.93 -0.22 5.71
CA GLY A 221 8.02 -0.33 4.73
C GLY A 221 7.97 -1.57 3.84
N ALA A 222 9.14 -1.95 3.34
CA ALA A 222 9.28 -3.07 2.39
C ALA A 222 8.91 -4.44 2.99
N CYS A 223 8.94 -4.60 4.32
CA CYS A 223 8.64 -5.88 4.96
C CYS A 223 7.14 -6.20 4.98
N ALA A 224 6.27 -5.19 5.08
CA ALA A 224 4.84 -5.36 5.31
C ALA A 224 4.14 -6.27 4.28
N THR A 225 4.41 -6.06 3.00
CA THR A 225 3.79 -6.88 1.94
C THR A 225 4.29 -8.32 1.94
N ARG A 226 5.55 -8.52 2.32
CA ARG A 226 6.12 -9.88 2.48
C ARG A 226 5.53 -10.60 3.69
N GLU A 227 5.23 -9.88 4.78
CA GLU A 227 4.55 -10.45 5.95
C GLU A 227 3.13 -10.89 5.60
N ILE A 228 2.39 -10.09 4.82
CA ILE A 228 1.06 -10.47 4.34
C ILE A 228 1.15 -11.71 3.47
N LEU A 229 2.07 -11.74 2.50
CA LEU A 229 2.28 -12.90 1.63
C LEU A 229 2.63 -14.15 2.45
N SER A 230 3.60 -14.06 3.36
CA SER A 230 4.00 -15.15 4.26
C SER A 230 2.82 -15.68 5.07
N ARG A 231 2.00 -14.80 5.60
CA ARG A 231 0.80 -15.14 6.38
C ARG A 231 -0.24 -15.87 5.54
N GLU A 232 -0.52 -15.38 4.32
CA GLU A 232 -1.46 -16.05 3.41
C GLU A 232 -0.95 -17.46 3.04
N LEU A 233 0.33 -17.61 2.74
CA LEU A 233 0.92 -18.93 2.49
C LEU A 233 0.78 -19.84 3.70
N ARG A 234 1.10 -19.37 4.91
CA ARG A 234 0.96 -20.16 6.16
C ARG A 234 -0.47 -20.60 6.46
N LYS A 235 -1.48 -19.85 6.00
CA LYS A 235 -2.91 -20.25 6.04
C LYS A 235 -3.26 -21.34 5.04
N GLY A 236 -2.35 -21.70 4.15
CA GLY A 236 -2.59 -22.62 3.03
C GLY A 236 -3.22 -21.94 1.83
N ASN A 237 -3.24 -20.59 1.79
CA ASN A 237 -3.62 -19.80 0.63
C ASN A 237 -2.37 -19.55 -0.23
N ASP A 238 -2.13 -20.43 -1.19
CA ASP A 238 -0.95 -20.32 -2.05
C ASP A 238 -1.10 -19.16 -3.06
N ARG A 239 -0.78 -17.95 -2.60
CA ARG A 239 -0.78 -16.73 -3.43
C ARG A 239 0.33 -16.74 -4.49
N LEU A 240 1.26 -17.70 -4.44
CA LEU A 240 2.31 -17.87 -5.43
C LEU A 240 1.97 -18.92 -6.49
N ALA A 241 0.91 -19.69 -6.28
CA ALA A 241 0.44 -20.67 -7.29
C ALA A 241 0.12 -19.97 -8.62
N GLY A 242 0.68 -20.48 -9.71
CA GLY A 242 0.48 -19.93 -11.05
C GLY A 242 1.18 -18.60 -11.35
N LYS A 243 1.86 -17.99 -10.37
CA LYS A 243 2.63 -16.76 -10.62
C LYS A 243 3.87 -17.03 -11.46
N ARG A 244 4.08 -16.21 -12.48
CA ARG A 244 5.27 -16.20 -13.33
C ARG A 244 6.24 -15.08 -12.91
N VAL A 245 5.69 -13.99 -12.37
CA VAL A 245 6.45 -12.83 -11.95
C VAL A 245 5.93 -12.37 -10.60
N VAL A 246 6.86 -12.10 -9.69
CA VAL A 246 6.60 -11.31 -8.48
C VAL A 246 7.40 -10.02 -8.61
N VAL A 247 6.70 -8.90 -8.73
CA VAL A 247 7.29 -7.57 -8.69
C VAL A 247 7.23 -7.11 -7.23
N TRP A 248 8.40 -6.84 -6.64
CA TRP A 248 8.46 -6.28 -5.29
C TRP A 248 8.97 -4.85 -5.37
N GLN A 249 8.03 -3.90 -5.29
CA GLN A 249 8.31 -2.47 -5.29
C GLN A 249 8.41 -1.96 -3.86
N PHE A 250 9.43 -1.20 -3.57
CA PHE A 250 9.63 -0.49 -2.31
C PHE A 250 10.44 0.80 -2.53
N ALA A 251 10.30 1.75 -1.62
CA ALA A 251 11.06 2.98 -1.65
C ALA A 251 12.54 2.72 -1.34
N ALA A 252 13.45 3.35 -2.08
CA ALA A 252 14.90 3.14 -1.95
C ALA A 252 15.45 3.39 -0.53
N ARG A 253 14.78 4.24 0.28
CA ARG A 253 15.14 4.48 1.69
C ARG A 253 15.11 3.20 2.55
N GLU A 254 14.32 2.20 2.15
CA GLU A 254 14.24 0.91 2.85
C GLU A 254 15.59 0.16 2.83
N LEU A 255 16.42 0.36 1.81
CA LEU A 255 17.74 -0.27 1.73
C LEU A 255 18.68 0.22 2.83
N SER A 256 18.45 1.41 3.39
CA SER A 256 19.28 1.96 4.46
C SER A 256 18.70 1.80 5.86
N GLY A 257 17.38 1.63 6.01
CA GLY A 257 16.73 1.59 7.32
C GLY A 257 15.53 0.66 7.43
N GLY A 258 15.25 -0.12 6.39
CA GLY A 258 14.12 -1.05 6.36
C GLY A 258 14.33 -2.30 7.21
N ASP A 259 13.23 -3.00 7.50
CA ASP A 259 13.24 -4.31 8.14
C ASP A 259 13.42 -5.41 7.10
N TRP A 260 14.61 -6.04 7.10
CA TRP A 260 15.00 -7.08 6.14
C TRP A 260 15.02 -8.48 6.73
N ARG A 261 14.24 -8.72 7.78
CA ARG A 261 14.15 -10.06 8.38
C ARG A 261 13.72 -11.10 7.35
N LEU A 262 14.20 -12.32 7.56
CA LEU A 262 13.80 -13.48 6.77
C LEU A 262 12.41 -13.93 7.20
N LEU A 263 11.55 -14.15 6.22
CA LEU A 263 10.19 -14.65 6.41
C LEU A 263 10.05 -15.99 5.69
N GLY A 264 9.43 -16.97 6.35
CA GLY A 264 9.10 -18.24 5.71
C GLY A 264 8.05 -18.04 4.63
N MET A 265 8.29 -18.65 3.47
CA MET A 265 7.36 -18.61 2.32
C MET A 265 6.82 -20.00 1.99
N ASP A 266 6.80 -20.88 2.98
CA ASP A 266 6.26 -22.22 2.81
C ASP A 266 4.74 -22.19 2.88
N VAL A 267 4.11 -23.00 2.02
CA VAL A 267 2.65 -23.14 2.02
C VAL A 267 2.26 -24.07 3.17
N GLY A 268 1.49 -23.54 4.10
CA GLY A 268 0.95 -24.29 5.22
C GLY A 268 -0.24 -25.17 4.83
N GLU A 269 -0.66 -26.01 5.75
CA GLU A 269 -1.89 -26.79 5.58
C GLU A 269 -3.12 -25.91 5.88
N LYS A 270 -4.16 -26.02 5.05
CA LYS A 270 -5.47 -25.44 5.36
C LYS A 270 -6.02 -26.09 6.62
N ARG A 271 -6.11 -25.34 7.70
CA ARG A 271 -6.69 -25.79 8.96
C ARG A 271 -8.20 -25.57 8.93
N ALA A 272 -8.96 -26.55 9.44
CA ALA A 272 -10.35 -26.31 9.74
C ALA A 272 -10.42 -25.23 10.84
N SER A 273 -10.93 -24.06 10.50
CA SER A 273 -11.08 -22.97 11.46
C SER A 273 -12.17 -23.32 12.48
N ARG A 274 -11.93 -22.99 13.75
CA ARG A 274 -12.95 -23.01 14.81
C ARG A 274 -13.68 -21.68 14.94
N PHE A 275 -13.30 -20.74 14.10
CA PHE A 275 -13.87 -19.41 14.07
C PHE A 275 -15.08 -19.36 13.13
N VAL A 276 -16.04 -18.54 13.49
CA VAL A 276 -17.25 -18.31 12.68
C VAL A 276 -16.85 -17.47 11.48
N LEU A 277 -17.15 -17.99 10.30
CA LEU A 277 -17.06 -17.26 9.04
C LEU A 277 -18.43 -17.37 8.34
N PRO A 278 -19.19 -16.27 8.24
CA PRO A 278 -20.48 -16.29 7.55
C PRO A 278 -20.33 -16.74 6.10
N PRO A 279 -21.27 -17.54 5.57
CA PRO A 279 -21.27 -17.88 4.15
C PRO A 279 -21.40 -16.62 3.28
N ARG A 280 -20.73 -16.60 2.13
CA ARG A 280 -20.81 -15.46 1.19
C ARG A 280 -22.26 -15.13 0.85
N GLY A 281 -22.57 -13.82 0.84
CA GLY A 281 -23.91 -13.30 0.60
C GLY A 281 -24.89 -13.47 1.76
N HIS A 282 -24.47 -14.07 2.88
CA HIS A 282 -25.34 -14.35 4.05
C HIS A 282 -24.72 -13.77 5.33
N PRO A 283 -24.76 -12.45 5.52
CA PRO A 283 -24.22 -11.83 6.72
C PRO A 283 -24.98 -12.29 7.98
N THR A 284 -24.24 -12.52 9.06
CA THR A 284 -24.76 -12.98 10.34
C THR A 284 -24.75 -11.84 11.36
N VAL A 285 -25.87 -11.60 12.02
CA VAL A 285 -25.98 -10.63 13.13
C VAL A 285 -25.59 -11.32 14.43
N VAL A 286 -24.69 -10.67 15.17
CA VAL A 286 -24.19 -11.18 16.44
C VAL A 286 -24.11 -10.08 17.49
N THR A 287 -24.25 -10.45 18.76
CA THR A 287 -23.72 -9.69 19.90
C THR A 287 -22.51 -10.45 20.41
N ALA A 288 -21.41 -9.77 20.59
CA ALA A 288 -20.12 -10.41 20.92
C ALA A 288 -19.40 -9.65 22.03
N THR A 289 -18.51 -10.35 22.74
CA THR A 289 -17.55 -9.75 23.66
C THR A 289 -16.24 -9.48 22.88
N VAL A 290 -15.72 -8.28 22.95
CA VAL A 290 -14.39 -7.94 22.42
C VAL A 290 -13.35 -8.55 23.36
N ALA A 291 -12.70 -9.62 22.93
CA ALA A 291 -11.62 -10.25 23.70
C ALA A 291 -10.29 -9.49 23.54
N GLN A 292 -9.98 -9.09 22.31
CA GLN A 292 -8.84 -8.27 21.94
C GLN A 292 -9.21 -7.33 20.80
N ILE A 293 -8.56 -6.19 20.75
CA ILE A 293 -8.66 -5.26 19.63
C ILE A 293 -7.30 -4.58 19.40
N ALA A 294 -6.93 -4.46 18.15
CA ALA A 294 -5.70 -3.79 17.75
C ALA A 294 -5.78 -2.26 17.99
N ALA A 295 -4.63 -1.63 18.16
CA ALA A 295 -4.58 -0.20 18.41
C ALA A 295 -4.89 0.61 17.15
N ALA A 296 -5.80 1.57 17.26
CA ALA A 296 -6.07 2.53 16.21
C ALA A 296 -5.08 3.71 16.26
N PRO A 297 -4.56 4.18 15.12
CA PRO A 297 -3.75 5.40 15.08
C PRO A 297 -4.58 6.62 15.46
N ARG A 298 -3.92 7.66 15.95
CA ARG A 298 -4.61 8.93 16.21
C ARG A 298 -4.91 9.64 14.89
N PRO A 299 -6.10 10.23 14.73
CA PRO A 299 -6.42 11.04 13.57
C PRO A 299 -5.37 12.13 13.32
N ARG A 300 -5.00 12.33 12.06
CA ARG A 300 -4.01 13.33 11.61
C ARG A 300 -2.57 13.12 12.11
N THR A 301 -2.24 11.96 12.68
CA THR A 301 -0.86 11.61 13.04
C THR A 301 -0.24 10.60 12.07
N VAL A 302 -1.02 10.15 11.11
CA VAL A 302 -0.64 9.22 10.04
C VAL A 302 -0.99 9.83 8.69
N PRO A 303 -0.31 9.44 7.58
CA PRO A 303 -0.49 10.08 6.28
C PRO A 303 -1.78 9.66 5.55
N TYR A 304 -2.60 8.81 6.13
CA TYR A 304 -3.85 8.31 5.55
C TYR A 304 -5.06 8.72 6.40
N LYS A 305 -6.22 8.86 5.75
CA LYS A 305 -7.47 9.32 6.36
C LYS A 305 -8.30 8.16 6.94
N ASP A 306 -8.15 6.98 6.36
CA ASP A 306 -8.96 5.80 6.66
C ASP A 306 -8.10 4.68 7.22
N HIS A 307 -8.65 3.94 8.18
CA HIS A 307 -7.92 2.87 8.85
C HIS A 307 -8.84 1.79 9.38
N LEU A 308 -8.38 0.53 9.29
CA LEU A 308 -9.05 -0.64 9.84
C LEU A 308 -8.31 -1.16 11.08
N VAL A 309 -9.04 -1.80 11.98
CA VAL A 309 -8.47 -2.58 13.08
C VAL A 309 -8.98 -4.01 13.05
N ALA A 310 -8.13 -4.94 13.45
CA ALA A 310 -8.53 -6.29 13.75
C ALA A 310 -9.05 -6.40 15.19
N ALA A 311 -10.10 -7.18 15.37
CA ALA A 311 -10.65 -7.52 16.69
C ALA A 311 -10.87 -9.03 16.80
N HIS A 312 -10.58 -9.61 17.95
CA HIS A 312 -10.99 -10.96 18.35
C HIS A 312 -12.29 -10.84 19.14
N LEU A 313 -13.33 -11.45 18.60
CA LEU A 313 -14.68 -11.48 19.14
C LEU A 313 -14.97 -12.87 19.70
N THR A 314 -15.49 -12.94 20.90
CA THR A 314 -15.85 -14.18 21.61
C THR A 314 -17.28 -14.13 22.11
N GLU A 315 -17.77 -15.26 22.60
CA GLU A 315 -19.11 -15.39 23.20
C GLU A 315 -20.20 -14.85 22.26
N LEU A 316 -20.14 -15.24 20.98
CA LEU A 316 -21.10 -14.79 20.00
C LEU A 316 -22.51 -15.25 20.33
N GLU A 317 -23.42 -14.30 20.56
CA GLU A 317 -24.85 -14.52 20.65
C GLU A 317 -25.48 -14.22 19.29
N SER A 318 -26.19 -15.18 18.73
CA SER A 318 -26.82 -15.07 17.41
C SER A 318 -28.05 -15.96 17.32
N ASP A 319 -28.98 -15.57 16.47
CA ASP A 319 -30.09 -16.45 16.06
C ASP A 319 -29.60 -17.59 15.15
N ASP A 320 -28.46 -17.38 14.47
CA ASP A 320 -27.80 -18.43 13.69
C ASP A 320 -27.11 -19.45 14.62
N PRO A 321 -27.60 -20.72 14.64
CA PRO A 321 -27.00 -21.74 15.50
C PRO A 321 -25.49 -21.99 15.19
N ALA A 322 -25.07 -21.76 13.96
CA ALA A 322 -23.67 -21.98 13.56
C ALA A 322 -22.71 -20.92 14.14
N ALA A 323 -23.23 -19.75 14.49
CA ALA A 323 -22.45 -18.68 15.09
C ALA A 323 -22.53 -18.67 16.64
N ARG A 324 -23.57 -19.27 17.21
CA ARG A 324 -23.84 -19.19 18.65
C ARG A 324 -22.75 -19.82 19.50
N GLY A 325 -22.24 -19.07 20.47
CA GLY A 325 -21.15 -19.49 21.36
C GLY A 325 -19.78 -19.58 20.69
N GLY A 326 -19.69 -19.19 19.42
CA GLY A 326 -18.46 -19.17 18.65
C GLY A 326 -17.56 -17.97 18.96
N GLN A 327 -16.54 -17.82 18.12
CA GLN A 327 -15.62 -16.70 18.12
C GLN A 327 -15.29 -16.30 16.68
N ALA A 328 -14.86 -15.07 16.45
CA ALA A 328 -14.49 -14.56 15.14
C ALA A 328 -13.30 -13.60 15.23
N VAL A 329 -12.47 -13.58 14.19
CA VAL A 329 -11.58 -12.45 13.93
C VAL A 329 -12.31 -11.54 12.96
N ALA A 330 -12.33 -10.25 13.23
CA ALA A 330 -13.05 -9.31 12.39
C ALA A 330 -12.24 -8.05 12.13
N TYR A 331 -12.31 -7.53 10.90
CA TYR A 331 -11.85 -6.19 10.56
C TYR A 331 -13.01 -5.20 10.67
N LEU A 332 -12.71 -4.02 11.20
CA LEU A 332 -13.65 -2.92 11.40
C LEU A 332 -13.01 -1.59 11.03
N TRP A 333 -13.83 -0.64 10.63
CA TRP A 333 -13.38 0.75 10.57
C TRP A 333 -12.98 1.24 11.96
N SER A 334 -11.76 1.72 12.13
CA SER A 334 -11.33 2.46 13.29
C SER A 334 -11.24 3.96 13.04
N MET A 335 -11.02 4.34 11.77
CA MET A 335 -10.97 5.74 11.36
C MET A 335 -11.51 5.90 9.94
N ARG A 336 -12.34 6.94 9.71
CA ARG A 336 -12.77 7.38 8.39
C ARG A 336 -12.66 8.90 8.31
N ASP A 337 -12.13 9.42 7.21
CA ASP A 337 -11.90 10.84 6.98
C ASP A 337 -11.20 11.55 8.16
N ASN A 338 -10.19 10.92 8.75
CA ASN A 338 -9.50 11.39 9.95
C ASN A 338 -10.40 11.56 11.20
N VAL A 339 -11.48 10.80 11.29
CA VAL A 339 -12.36 10.73 12.45
C VAL A 339 -12.42 9.30 12.99
N TRP A 340 -12.16 9.13 14.28
CA TRP A 340 -12.32 7.83 14.91
C TRP A 340 -13.77 7.37 14.89
N THR A 341 -13.96 6.13 14.50
CA THR A 341 -15.23 5.41 14.69
C THR A 341 -15.33 4.90 16.14
N ASP A 342 -16.46 4.30 16.47
CA ASP A 342 -16.66 3.73 17.80
C ASP A 342 -15.69 2.58 18.08
N ALA A 343 -15.34 1.77 17.07
CA ALA A 343 -14.41 0.66 17.21
C ALA A 343 -13.01 1.10 17.67
N ALA A 344 -12.55 2.31 17.32
CA ALA A 344 -11.29 2.84 17.82
C ALA A 344 -11.24 3.06 19.35
N ARG A 345 -12.40 3.06 19.99
CA ARG A 345 -12.56 3.32 21.44
C ARG A 345 -12.85 2.07 22.24
N TRP A 346 -13.18 0.95 21.58
CA TRP A 346 -13.47 -0.30 22.25
C TRP A 346 -12.28 -0.83 23.05
N ARG A 347 -12.64 -1.62 24.05
CA ARG A 347 -11.67 -2.27 24.96
C ARG A 347 -12.05 -3.75 25.13
N ALA A 348 -11.08 -4.54 25.55
CA ALA A 348 -11.37 -5.91 25.97
C ALA A 348 -12.46 -5.90 27.07
N GLY A 349 -13.46 -6.75 26.91
CA GLY A 349 -14.63 -6.86 27.76
C GLY A 349 -15.85 -6.09 27.25
N ASP A 350 -15.74 -5.19 26.27
CA ASP A 350 -16.89 -4.49 25.71
C ASP A 350 -17.83 -5.46 24.98
N ARG A 351 -19.14 -5.24 25.17
CA ARG A 351 -20.19 -5.97 24.44
C ARG A 351 -20.65 -5.13 23.25
N VAL A 352 -20.59 -5.72 22.07
CA VAL A 352 -20.86 -5.03 20.80
C VAL A 352 -21.83 -5.82 19.93
N ALA A 353 -22.77 -5.11 19.29
CA ALA A 353 -23.69 -5.70 18.34
C ALA A 353 -23.20 -5.43 16.91
N LEU A 354 -23.01 -6.49 16.13
CA LEU A 354 -22.33 -6.45 14.84
C LEU A 354 -23.09 -7.28 13.80
N ARG A 355 -22.91 -6.89 12.55
CA ARG A 355 -23.19 -7.71 11.38
C ARG A 355 -21.86 -8.17 10.81
N LEU A 356 -21.63 -9.47 10.81
CA LEU A 356 -20.44 -10.12 10.25
C LEU A 356 -20.73 -10.60 8.83
N GLN A 357 -19.78 -10.46 7.93
CA GLN A 357 -19.77 -11.06 6.60
C GLN A 357 -18.36 -11.55 6.24
N ASP A 358 -18.25 -12.44 5.27
CA ASP A 358 -16.95 -12.91 4.81
C ASP A 358 -16.10 -11.70 4.31
N TRP A 359 -14.87 -11.57 4.82
CA TRP A 359 -13.94 -10.53 4.38
C TRP A 359 -13.73 -10.55 2.87
N ALA A 360 -13.73 -11.73 2.25
CA ALA A 360 -13.52 -11.87 0.81
C ALA A 360 -14.60 -11.16 -0.05
N GLU A 361 -15.75 -10.78 0.53
CA GLU A 361 -16.78 -10.02 -0.18
C GLU A 361 -16.45 -8.53 -0.32
N VAL A 362 -15.56 -8.02 0.51
CA VAL A 362 -15.18 -6.60 0.56
C VAL A 362 -13.69 -6.37 0.33
N ALA A 363 -12.92 -7.45 0.22
CA ALA A 363 -11.48 -7.38 0.10
C ALA A 363 -11.03 -6.55 -1.12
N ASP A 364 -11.73 -6.69 -2.25
CA ASP A 364 -11.43 -5.93 -3.47
C ASP A 364 -11.49 -4.40 -3.26
N GLU A 365 -12.30 -3.94 -2.30
CA GLU A 365 -12.46 -2.52 -1.99
C GLU A 365 -11.59 -2.08 -0.81
N LEU A 366 -11.39 -2.96 0.17
CA LEU A 366 -10.84 -2.58 1.47
C LEU A 366 -9.43 -3.11 1.74
N ASP A 367 -8.92 -4.07 0.97
CA ASP A 367 -7.62 -4.70 1.27
C ASP A 367 -6.43 -3.72 1.15
N GLY A 368 -6.56 -2.70 0.29
CA GLY A 368 -5.58 -1.63 0.16
C GLY A 368 -5.58 -0.60 1.31
N ILE A 369 -6.58 -0.63 2.20
CA ILE A 369 -6.67 0.29 3.33
C ILE A 369 -5.73 -0.15 4.44
N ASN A 370 -5.04 0.82 5.04
CA ASN A 370 -4.15 0.57 6.17
C ASN A 370 -4.91 -0.07 7.33
N ARG A 371 -4.32 -1.10 7.94
CA ARG A 371 -4.92 -1.78 9.08
C ARG A 371 -3.88 -2.21 10.10
N THR A 372 -4.28 -2.24 11.37
CA THR A 372 -3.50 -2.85 12.45
C THR A 372 -4.06 -4.23 12.76
N GLU A 373 -3.18 -5.21 12.68
CA GLU A 373 -3.48 -6.61 13.03
C GLU A 373 -3.37 -6.83 14.55
N LEU A 374 -3.96 -7.91 15.05
CA LEU A 374 -3.75 -8.36 16.42
C LEU A 374 -2.31 -8.84 16.60
N ASP A 375 -1.75 -8.70 17.80
CA ASP A 375 -0.37 -9.16 18.10
C ASP A 375 -0.26 -10.68 18.18
N ASP A 376 -1.38 -11.41 18.32
CA ASP A 376 -1.43 -12.86 18.40
C ASP A 376 -1.32 -13.50 17.01
N GLU A 377 -0.18 -14.19 16.75
CA GLU A 377 0.06 -14.86 15.47
C GLU A 377 -0.97 -15.95 15.16
N GLY A 378 -1.53 -16.62 16.16
CA GLY A 378 -2.57 -17.64 15.98
C GLY A 378 -3.85 -17.03 15.43
N LEU A 379 -4.27 -15.91 16.00
CA LEU A 379 -5.44 -15.16 15.54
C LEU A 379 -5.23 -14.56 14.15
N GLN A 380 -4.02 -14.12 13.82
CA GLN A 380 -3.70 -13.62 12.48
C GLN A 380 -3.80 -14.71 11.40
N LEU A 381 -3.76 -15.99 11.76
CA LEU A 381 -3.91 -17.10 10.83
C LEU A 381 -5.37 -17.48 10.57
N GLU A 382 -6.31 -16.99 11.38
CA GLU A 382 -7.74 -17.24 11.17
C GLU A 382 -8.29 -16.40 10.00
N ALA A 383 -9.33 -16.91 9.35
CA ALA A 383 -10.03 -16.18 8.29
C ALA A 383 -10.82 -15.03 8.91
N PRO A 384 -10.57 -13.77 8.50
CA PRO A 384 -11.28 -12.64 9.08
C PRO A 384 -12.69 -12.48 8.50
N CYS A 385 -13.58 -11.91 9.30
CA CYS A 385 -14.83 -11.34 8.87
C CYS A 385 -14.66 -9.84 8.61
N TRP A 386 -15.52 -9.26 7.79
CA TRP A 386 -15.82 -7.85 7.83
C TRP A 386 -16.94 -7.60 8.82
N ALA A 387 -16.79 -6.65 9.73
CA ALA A 387 -17.80 -6.36 10.74
C ALA A 387 -18.27 -4.90 10.67
N VAL A 388 -19.58 -4.72 10.75
CA VAL A 388 -20.25 -3.42 10.78
C VAL A 388 -21.14 -3.35 12.02
N PRO A 389 -21.11 -2.26 12.83
CA PRO A 389 -22.04 -2.07 13.93
C PRO A 389 -23.50 -2.19 13.46
N SER A 390 -24.33 -3.00 14.18
CA SER A 390 -25.69 -3.32 13.73
C SER A 390 -26.69 -2.16 13.80
N GLY A 391 -26.27 -1.00 14.32
CA GLY A 391 -27.08 0.23 14.34
C GLY A 391 -26.78 1.23 13.22
N GLN A 392 -25.78 0.96 12.39
CA GLN A 392 -25.43 1.80 11.24
C GLN A 392 -26.01 1.14 9.98
N GLY A 393 -27.04 1.77 9.39
CA GLY A 393 -27.51 1.41 8.05
C GLY A 393 -26.38 1.57 7.01
N ARG A 394 -26.49 0.90 5.87
CA ARG A 394 -25.56 1.08 4.73
C ARG A 394 -25.46 2.58 4.41
N GLU A 395 -24.33 3.20 4.68
CA GLU A 395 -23.87 4.40 4.01
C GLU A 395 -22.78 4.05 3.00
#